data_3837a024d74fbbe2602ced72b39bdad9
#
_entry.id   3837a024d74fbbe2602ced72b39bdad9
#
_cell.length_a   1.000
_cell.length_b   1.000
_cell.length_c   1.000
_cell.angle_alpha   90.00
_cell.angle_beta   90.00
_cell.angle_gamma   90.00
#
_symmetry.space_group_name_H-M   'P 1'
#
loop_
_entity.id
_entity.type
_entity.pdbx_description
1 polymer ?
#
loop_
_entity_poly.entity_id
_entity_poly.type
_entity_poly.pdbx_seq_one_letter_code
_entity_poly.pdbx_strand_id
1 'polypeptide(L)'
;EPDRGSTATSGSNASQNDVGIFTANYVPKEGWRGSVSSEVFKSSDGTTEQAWDGKTTADKLDALTDISTRLVLTWNDTIRAGQTTPVGGAPFKWTADNANFSPDQKTLLTRTGTDGGPTGTVGANGDNRVKFLRGARGLECPASGCTPEKPFRQRWSSQGSIVNSEVWYVGAPVSNYALNG
;
A
#
# COMPACT_ATOMS: atom_id res chain seq x y z
N GLU A 1 -11.65 -9.04 -17.68
CA GLU A 1 -12.65 -8.68 -16.68
C GLU A 1 -12.06 -8.93 -15.29
N PRO A 2 -12.28 -8.04 -14.29
CA PRO A 2 -11.75 -8.26 -12.95
C PRO A 2 -12.54 -9.36 -12.24
N ASP A 3 -11.83 -10.19 -11.48
CA ASP A 3 -12.44 -11.18 -10.59
C ASP A 3 -12.66 -10.58 -9.20
N ARG A 4 -13.74 -11.02 -8.54
CA ARG A 4 -14.08 -10.58 -7.18
C ARG A 4 -13.45 -11.50 -6.14
N GLY A 5 -12.75 -10.91 -5.17
CA GLY A 5 -12.16 -11.65 -4.06
C GLY A 5 -13.05 -11.72 -2.83
N SER A 6 -13.52 -10.58 -2.34
CA SER A 6 -14.39 -10.49 -1.17
C SER A 6 -15.20 -9.19 -1.15
N THR A 7 -16.26 -9.17 -0.34
CA THR A 7 -17.11 -8.00 -0.15
C THR A 7 -17.39 -7.80 1.35
N ALA A 8 -17.35 -6.56 1.82
CA ALA A 8 -17.74 -6.18 3.17
C ALA A 8 -18.71 -4.98 3.14
N THR A 9 -19.54 -4.84 4.18
CA THR A 9 -20.47 -3.73 4.35
C THR A 9 -20.17 -2.92 5.60
N SER A 10 -20.50 -1.63 5.58
CA SER A 10 -20.19 -0.68 6.64
C SER A 10 -21.15 -0.72 7.84
N GLY A 11 -22.18 -1.54 7.84
CA GLY A 11 -23.13 -1.54 8.94
C GLY A 11 -24.12 -2.68 8.96
N SER A 12 -24.72 -2.89 10.12
CA SER A 12 -25.70 -3.95 10.38
C SER A 12 -27.16 -3.48 10.23
N ASN A 13 -27.44 -2.18 10.16
CA ASN A 13 -28.79 -1.62 10.13
C ASN A 13 -29.04 -0.81 8.86
N ALA A 14 -29.20 -1.52 7.74
CA ALA A 14 -29.51 -0.92 6.44
C ALA A 14 -30.88 -0.22 6.37
N SER A 15 -31.75 -0.40 7.38
CA SER A 15 -33.10 0.16 7.39
C SER A 15 -33.19 1.64 7.79
N GLN A 16 -32.14 2.21 8.36
CA GLN A 16 -32.15 3.58 8.88
C GLN A 16 -31.07 4.49 8.31
N ASN A 17 -30.00 3.93 7.75
CA ASN A 17 -28.87 4.70 7.20
C ASN A 17 -28.35 4.07 5.91
N ASP A 18 -27.76 4.88 5.06
CA ASP A 18 -27.03 4.41 3.90
C ASP A 18 -25.88 3.48 4.30
N VAL A 19 -25.68 2.41 3.55
CA VAL A 19 -24.67 1.38 3.85
C VAL A 19 -23.60 1.38 2.79
N GLY A 20 -22.35 1.54 3.21
CA GLY A 20 -21.20 1.36 2.32
C GLY A 20 -20.97 -0.11 2.01
N ILE A 21 -20.79 -0.42 0.74
CA ILE A 21 -20.42 -1.74 0.22
C ILE A 21 -19.03 -1.64 -0.36
N PHE A 22 -18.11 -2.46 0.14
CA PHE A 22 -16.71 -2.47 -0.31
C PHE A 22 -16.41 -3.82 -0.95
N THR A 23 -15.95 -3.80 -2.19
CA THR A 23 -15.64 -5.01 -2.94
C THR A 23 -14.18 -5.06 -3.34
N ALA A 24 -13.48 -6.11 -2.91
CA ALA A 24 -12.14 -6.42 -3.39
C ALA A 24 -12.21 -7.08 -4.76
N ASN A 25 -11.44 -6.56 -5.70
CA ASN A 25 -11.33 -7.07 -7.06
C ASN A 25 -9.86 -7.31 -7.40
N TYR A 26 -9.59 -8.24 -8.33
CA TYR A 26 -8.25 -8.44 -8.87
C TYR A 26 -8.31 -8.76 -10.37
N VAL A 27 -7.24 -8.43 -11.08
CA VAL A 27 -7.14 -8.63 -12.53
C VAL A 27 -5.93 -9.52 -12.82
N PRO A 28 -6.13 -10.83 -13.08
CA PRO A 28 -5.04 -11.79 -13.29
C PRO A 28 -4.11 -11.40 -14.45
N LYS A 29 -4.67 -10.92 -15.56
CA LYS A 29 -3.92 -10.52 -16.76
C LYS A 29 -3.02 -9.30 -16.55
N GLU A 30 -3.24 -8.55 -15.47
CA GLU A 30 -2.47 -7.37 -15.10
C GLU A 30 -1.57 -7.66 -13.88
N GLY A 31 -0.95 -8.83 -13.85
CA GLY A 31 -0.06 -9.24 -12.77
C GLY A 31 -0.76 -9.37 -11.42
N TRP A 32 -2.02 -9.81 -11.43
CA TRP A 32 -2.86 -9.95 -10.23
C TRP A 32 -3.11 -8.62 -9.51
N ARG A 33 -3.16 -7.52 -10.27
CA ARG A 33 -3.45 -6.19 -9.73
C ARG A 33 -4.75 -6.24 -8.92
N GLY A 34 -4.66 -5.83 -7.66
CA GLY A 34 -5.80 -5.69 -6.77
C GLY A 34 -6.39 -4.28 -6.80
N SER A 35 -7.66 -4.18 -6.44
CA SER A 35 -8.33 -2.91 -6.17
C SER A 35 -9.52 -3.12 -5.24
N VAL A 36 -9.89 -2.09 -4.48
CA VAL A 36 -11.16 -2.07 -3.75
C VAL A 36 -12.02 -0.98 -4.36
N SER A 37 -13.25 -1.34 -4.74
CA SER A 37 -14.31 -0.40 -5.10
C SER A 37 -15.24 -0.16 -3.92
N SER A 38 -15.95 0.96 -3.93
CA SER A 38 -16.95 1.28 -2.93
C SER A 38 -18.23 1.76 -3.59
N GLU A 39 -19.35 1.25 -3.10
CA GLU A 39 -20.70 1.68 -3.44
C GLU A 39 -21.44 2.05 -2.16
N VAL A 40 -22.43 2.91 -2.27
CA VAL A 40 -23.34 3.25 -1.18
C VAL A 40 -24.73 2.75 -1.54
N PHE A 41 -25.28 1.90 -0.68
CA PHE A 41 -26.69 1.55 -0.76
C PHE A 41 -27.52 2.65 -0.10
N LYS A 42 -28.44 3.22 -0.87
CA LYS A 42 -29.37 4.26 -0.39
C LYS A 42 -30.58 3.60 0.23
N SER A 43 -30.76 3.76 1.53
CA SER A 43 -31.92 3.21 2.25
C SER A 43 -33.24 3.89 1.85
N SER A 44 -33.19 5.10 1.27
CA SER A 44 -34.35 5.90 0.90
C SER A 44 -35.10 5.35 -0.33
N ASP A 45 -34.39 4.73 -1.27
CA ASP A 45 -34.95 4.28 -2.55
C ASP A 45 -34.50 2.87 -2.97
N GLY A 46 -33.62 2.25 -2.19
CA GLY A 46 -33.11 0.90 -2.44
C GLY A 46 -32.13 0.81 -3.61
N THR A 47 -31.57 1.93 -4.05
CA THR A 47 -30.57 1.97 -5.13
C THR A 47 -29.15 1.91 -4.61
N THR A 48 -28.18 1.56 -5.48
CA THR A 48 -26.77 1.68 -5.20
C THR A 48 -26.15 2.81 -6.03
N GLU A 49 -25.27 3.57 -5.42
CA GLU A 49 -24.50 4.63 -6.04
C GLU A 49 -23.01 4.39 -5.87
N GLN A 50 -22.22 4.63 -6.90
CA GLN A 50 -20.75 4.54 -6.83
C GLN A 50 -20.20 5.60 -5.89
N ALA A 51 -19.43 5.18 -4.90
CA ALA A 51 -18.67 6.07 -4.04
C ALA A 51 -17.31 6.41 -4.67
N TRP A 52 -16.59 7.33 -4.04
CA TRP A 52 -15.22 7.71 -4.42
C TRP A 52 -15.10 8.22 -5.87
N ASP A 53 -16.14 8.88 -6.39
CA ASP A 53 -16.20 9.36 -7.78
C ASP A 53 -16.04 8.22 -8.81
N GLY A 54 -16.51 7.03 -8.49
CA GLY A 54 -16.36 5.84 -9.32
C GLY A 54 -14.92 5.29 -9.39
N LYS A 55 -14.01 5.80 -8.57
CA LYS A 55 -12.61 5.37 -8.55
C LYS A 55 -12.37 4.24 -7.56
N THR A 56 -11.44 3.37 -7.90
CA THR A 56 -10.95 2.32 -6.99
C THR A 56 -9.78 2.82 -6.14
N THR A 57 -9.39 2.04 -5.13
CA THR A 57 -8.16 2.32 -4.36
C THR A 57 -6.90 2.30 -5.23
N ALA A 58 -6.85 1.44 -6.26
CA ALA A 58 -5.75 1.42 -7.22
C ALA A 58 -5.67 2.73 -8.01
N ASP A 59 -6.81 3.22 -8.54
CA ASP A 59 -6.86 4.48 -9.29
C ASP A 59 -6.41 5.67 -8.41
N LYS A 60 -6.81 5.68 -7.15
CA LYS A 60 -6.41 6.73 -6.20
C LYS A 60 -4.91 6.68 -5.89
N LEU A 61 -4.34 5.47 -5.74
CA LEU A 61 -2.90 5.31 -5.52
C LEU A 61 -2.08 5.70 -6.74
N ASP A 62 -2.54 5.32 -7.93
CA ASP A 62 -1.86 5.61 -9.18
C ASP A 62 -1.93 7.10 -9.58
N ALA A 63 -2.95 7.80 -9.09
CA ALA A 63 -3.09 9.25 -9.27
C ALA A 63 -2.20 10.08 -8.33
N LEU A 64 -1.54 9.47 -7.33
CA LEU A 64 -0.63 10.18 -6.45
C LEU A 64 0.63 10.61 -7.20
N THR A 65 0.78 11.91 -7.39
CA THR A 65 1.98 12.51 -8.02
C THR A 65 3.16 12.60 -7.06
N ASP A 66 2.88 12.76 -5.78
CA ASP A 66 3.89 12.80 -4.71
C ASP A 66 3.70 11.64 -3.73
N ILE A 67 4.55 10.63 -3.86
CA ILE A 67 4.56 9.47 -2.95
C ILE A 67 5.07 9.81 -1.54
N SER A 68 5.70 10.97 -1.34
CA SER A 68 6.23 11.36 -0.02
C SER A 68 5.12 11.61 0.98
N THR A 69 3.91 11.97 0.51
CA THR A 69 2.72 12.19 1.32
C THR A 69 2.13 10.90 1.90
N ARG A 70 2.51 9.72 1.37
CA ARG A 70 2.02 8.45 1.90
C ARG A 70 2.66 8.13 3.25
N LEU A 71 1.82 7.88 4.24
CA LEU A 71 2.25 7.31 5.50
C LEU A 71 2.46 5.79 5.32
N VAL A 72 3.72 5.37 5.29
CA VAL A 72 4.11 3.96 5.25
C VAL A 72 5.05 3.73 6.44
N LEU A 73 4.72 2.77 7.27
CA LEU A 73 5.44 2.45 8.49
C LEU A 73 6.14 1.10 8.37
N THR A 74 7.21 0.93 9.12
CA THR A 74 7.93 -0.32 9.32
C THR A 74 8.23 -0.52 10.79
N TRP A 75 8.68 -1.69 11.15
CA TRP A 75 9.17 -1.99 12.48
C TRP A 75 10.70 -2.10 12.44
N ASN A 76 11.38 -1.37 13.29
CA ASN A 76 12.84 -1.45 13.46
C ASN A 76 13.13 -2.18 14.77
N ASP A 77 13.67 -3.37 14.67
CA ASP A 77 13.98 -4.27 15.79
C ASP A 77 15.33 -3.98 16.47
N THR A 78 16.07 -2.97 16.02
CA THR A 78 17.34 -2.59 16.60
C THR A 78 17.18 -2.15 18.05
N ILE A 79 17.90 -2.75 18.95
CA ILE A 79 18.07 -2.29 20.34
C ILE A 79 19.29 -1.39 20.38
N ARG A 80 19.11 -0.12 20.72
CA ARG A 80 20.22 0.84 20.85
C ARG A 80 21.01 0.59 22.12
N ALA A 81 22.28 0.97 22.10
CA ALA A 81 23.16 0.85 23.29
C ALA A 81 22.51 1.54 24.51
N GLY A 82 22.44 0.82 25.63
CA GLY A 82 21.82 1.30 26.86
C GLY A 82 20.27 1.23 26.90
N GLN A 83 19.62 0.70 25.88
CA GLN A 83 18.19 0.46 25.83
C GLN A 83 17.88 -1.03 25.97
N THR A 84 16.68 -1.35 26.47
CA THR A 84 16.17 -2.73 26.59
C THR A 84 15.06 -3.03 25.59
N THR A 85 14.55 -2.00 24.92
CA THR A 85 13.47 -2.10 23.95
C THR A 85 13.95 -1.72 22.55
N PRO A 86 13.37 -2.30 21.50
CA PRO A 86 13.71 -1.93 20.13
C PRO A 86 13.26 -0.49 19.81
N VAL A 87 13.80 0.07 18.72
CA VAL A 87 13.37 1.37 18.18
C VAL A 87 11.87 1.37 17.91
N GLY A 88 11.32 0.25 17.43
CA GLY A 88 9.88 0.08 17.24
C GLY A 88 9.37 0.63 15.91
N GLY A 89 8.17 1.19 15.94
CA GLY A 89 7.54 1.75 14.74
C GLY A 89 8.33 2.93 14.17
N ALA A 90 8.67 2.88 12.90
CA ALA A 90 9.44 3.91 12.22
C ALA A 90 8.87 4.20 10.82
N PRO A 91 9.06 5.41 10.26
CA PRO A 91 8.70 5.67 8.88
C PRO A 91 9.47 4.77 7.90
N PHE A 92 8.77 4.14 6.96
CA PHE A 92 9.40 3.40 5.87
C PHE A 92 9.98 4.38 4.85
N LYS A 93 11.02 5.08 5.24
CA LYS A 93 11.67 6.15 4.47
C LYS A 93 13.18 6.06 4.65
N TRP A 94 13.92 6.08 3.54
CA TRP A 94 15.38 6.16 3.59
C TRP A 94 15.80 7.56 3.99
N THR A 95 16.66 7.67 5.00
CA THR A 95 17.23 8.92 5.51
C THR A 95 18.76 8.86 5.44
N ALA A 96 19.42 9.99 5.50
CA ALA A 96 20.89 10.06 5.40
C ALA A 96 21.60 9.22 6.48
N ASP A 97 21.03 9.17 7.68
CA ASP A 97 21.52 8.39 8.81
C ASP A 97 20.98 6.95 8.83
N ASN A 98 20.01 6.66 7.96
CA ASN A 98 19.31 5.37 7.89
C ASN A 98 18.75 4.85 9.23
N ALA A 99 18.38 5.77 10.13
CA ALA A 99 17.94 5.41 11.49
C ALA A 99 16.59 4.67 11.51
N ASN A 100 15.82 4.73 10.41
CA ASN A 100 14.52 4.09 10.32
C ASN A 100 14.58 2.56 10.12
N PHE A 101 15.73 2.02 9.75
CA PHE A 101 15.89 0.61 9.41
C PHE A 101 16.93 -0.07 10.30
N SER A 102 16.69 -1.33 10.65
CA SER A 102 17.68 -2.18 11.27
C SER A 102 18.82 -2.54 10.31
N PRO A 103 19.97 -3.00 10.80
CA PRO A 103 21.10 -3.45 9.97
C PRO A 103 20.67 -4.51 8.93
N ASP A 104 19.85 -5.48 9.34
CA ASP A 104 19.36 -6.54 8.45
C ASP A 104 18.43 -6.00 7.38
N GLN A 105 17.51 -5.10 7.74
CA GLN A 105 16.66 -4.42 6.78
C GLN A 105 17.47 -3.60 5.77
N LYS A 106 18.50 -2.89 6.21
CA LYS A 106 19.42 -2.17 5.31
C LYS A 106 20.10 -3.11 4.33
N THR A 107 20.61 -4.23 4.82
CA THR A 107 21.24 -5.26 3.99
C THR A 107 20.29 -5.77 2.92
N LEU A 108 19.05 -6.09 3.29
CA LEU A 108 18.04 -6.56 2.35
C LEU A 108 17.65 -5.46 1.33
N LEU A 109 17.50 -4.22 1.77
CA LEU A 109 17.10 -3.11 0.90
C LEU A 109 18.21 -2.70 -0.07
N THR A 110 19.49 -2.92 0.26
CA THR A 110 20.64 -2.58 -0.58
C THR A 110 21.13 -3.74 -1.44
N ARG A 111 20.50 -4.93 -1.34
CA ARG A 111 20.89 -6.10 -2.15
C ARG A 111 20.90 -5.80 -3.65
N THR A 112 21.91 -6.35 -4.33
CA THR A 112 22.05 -6.36 -5.77
C THR A 112 22.14 -7.80 -6.27
N GLY A 113 21.82 -8.03 -7.53
CA GLY A 113 22.08 -9.32 -8.18
C GLY A 113 20.84 -10.15 -8.51
N THR A 114 21.06 -11.45 -8.71
CA THR A 114 20.10 -12.41 -9.29
C THR A 114 18.86 -12.70 -8.45
N ASP A 115 18.84 -12.28 -7.20
CA ASP A 115 17.71 -12.53 -6.26
C ASP A 115 16.56 -11.51 -6.41
N GLY A 116 16.38 -10.95 -7.62
CA GLY A 116 15.33 -9.96 -7.87
C GLY A 116 15.66 -8.54 -7.39
N GLY A 117 16.91 -8.31 -7.01
CA GLY A 117 17.44 -6.96 -6.79
C GLY A 117 17.84 -6.28 -8.10
N PRO A 118 17.81 -4.95 -8.16
CA PRO A 118 18.29 -4.25 -9.35
C PRO A 118 19.78 -4.53 -9.55
N THR A 119 20.18 -4.76 -10.80
CA THR A 119 21.57 -4.78 -11.20
C THR A 119 22.02 -3.33 -11.33
N GLY A 120 23.00 -2.89 -10.55
CA GLY A 120 23.50 -1.51 -10.64
C GLY A 120 24.31 -1.09 -9.43
N THR A 121 24.66 0.17 -9.39
CA THR A 121 25.55 0.75 -8.39
C THR A 121 24.99 0.63 -6.97
N VAL A 122 25.72 -0.03 -6.12
CA VAL A 122 25.32 -0.48 -4.78
C VAL A 122 24.82 0.65 -3.85
N GLY A 123 25.38 1.85 -3.95
CA GLY A 123 25.14 2.93 -2.98
C GLY A 123 23.76 3.59 -3.06
N ALA A 124 23.10 3.57 -4.22
CA ALA A 124 21.80 4.23 -4.42
C ALA A 124 20.59 3.28 -4.25
N ASN A 125 20.83 1.99 -4.12
CA ASN A 125 19.79 0.98 -4.24
C ASN A 125 18.80 0.98 -3.07
N GLY A 126 19.24 1.28 -1.85
CA GLY A 126 18.38 1.30 -0.67
C GLY A 126 17.31 2.39 -0.78
N ASP A 127 17.69 3.61 -1.08
CA ASP A 127 16.78 4.74 -1.28
C ASP A 127 15.83 4.49 -2.45
N ASN A 128 16.38 4.08 -3.59
CA ASN A 128 15.59 3.79 -4.79
C ASN A 128 14.60 2.66 -4.57
N ARG A 129 15.02 1.60 -3.87
CA ARG A 129 14.12 0.48 -3.54
C ARG A 129 13.02 0.90 -2.58
N VAL A 130 13.33 1.69 -1.56
CA VAL A 130 12.33 2.25 -0.64
C VAL A 130 11.34 3.14 -1.40
N LYS A 131 11.82 4.03 -2.26
CA LYS A 131 10.94 4.85 -3.13
C LYS A 131 10.05 3.99 -4.02
N PHE A 132 10.62 2.97 -4.68
CA PHE A 132 9.85 2.03 -5.49
C PHE A 132 8.78 1.32 -4.67
N LEU A 133 9.12 0.73 -3.51
CA LEU A 133 8.18 0.04 -2.63
C LEU A 133 7.09 0.99 -2.09
N ARG A 134 7.40 2.26 -1.91
CA ARG A 134 6.42 3.28 -1.54
C ARG A 134 5.49 3.70 -2.68
N GLY A 135 5.78 3.32 -3.92
CA GLY A 135 4.92 3.61 -5.06
C GLY A 135 5.55 4.47 -6.17
N ALA A 136 6.84 4.88 -6.04
CA ALA A 136 7.50 5.60 -7.12
C ALA A 136 7.59 4.75 -8.38
N ARG A 137 7.18 5.33 -9.52
CA ARG A 137 7.18 4.64 -10.82
C ARG A 137 8.31 5.10 -11.76
N GLY A 138 8.98 6.21 -11.43
CA GLY A 138 10.05 6.76 -12.26
C GLY A 138 11.28 5.84 -12.44
N LEU A 139 11.42 4.83 -11.59
CA LEU A 139 12.50 3.85 -11.62
C LEU A 139 12.08 2.49 -12.21
N GLU A 140 10.85 2.38 -12.74
CA GLU A 140 10.38 1.16 -13.39
C GLU A 140 11.00 1.01 -14.78
N CYS A 141 11.31 -0.24 -15.14
CA CYS A 141 11.81 -0.60 -16.46
C CYS A 141 10.86 -0.10 -17.55
N PRO A 142 11.36 0.53 -18.62
CA PRO A 142 10.55 0.72 -19.81
C PRO A 142 10.26 -0.61 -20.51
N ALA A 143 9.29 -0.61 -21.43
CA ALA A 143 8.93 -1.81 -22.19
C ALA A 143 10.11 -2.38 -23.02
N SER A 144 11.11 -1.54 -23.34
CA SER A 144 12.35 -1.92 -24.03
C SER A 144 13.35 -2.72 -23.16
N GLY A 145 13.09 -2.85 -21.88
CA GLY A 145 13.94 -3.56 -20.93
C GLY A 145 14.50 -2.68 -19.81
N CYS A 146 15.02 -3.32 -18.78
CA CYS A 146 15.60 -2.63 -17.64
C CYS A 146 16.97 -2.02 -17.94
N THR A 147 17.24 -0.88 -17.33
CA THR A 147 18.54 -0.22 -17.34
C THR A 147 19.05 -0.02 -15.91
N PRO A 148 20.35 0.28 -15.71
CA PRO A 148 20.85 0.61 -14.35
C PRO A 148 20.11 1.78 -13.68
N GLU A 149 19.61 2.73 -14.47
CA GLU A 149 18.85 3.89 -13.98
C GLU A 149 17.38 3.57 -13.71
N LYS A 150 16.85 2.53 -14.38
CA LYS A 150 15.47 2.04 -14.23
C LYS A 150 15.46 0.53 -13.99
N PRO A 151 15.91 0.10 -12.82
CA PRO A 151 16.18 -1.32 -12.56
C PRO A 151 14.98 -2.12 -12.07
N PHE A 152 13.84 -1.47 -11.75
CA PHE A 152 12.71 -2.15 -11.12
C PHE A 152 11.68 -2.58 -12.15
N ARG A 153 11.04 -3.73 -11.89
CA ARG A 153 9.99 -4.26 -12.75
C ARG A 153 8.88 -3.22 -12.96
N GLN A 154 8.34 -3.19 -14.16
CA GLN A 154 7.12 -2.44 -14.45
C GLN A 154 5.94 -3.02 -13.67
N ARG A 155 5.11 -2.16 -13.09
CA ARG A 155 3.87 -2.52 -12.40
C ARG A 155 2.67 -1.97 -13.15
N TRP A 156 1.58 -2.71 -13.14
CA TRP A 156 0.31 -2.25 -13.66
C TRP A 156 -0.30 -1.15 -12.77
N SER A 157 -0.12 -1.29 -11.45
CA SER A 157 -0.57 -0.34 -10.44
C SER A 157 0.41 -0.28 -9.27
N SER A 158 0.35 0.80 -8.51
CA SER A 158 1.03 0.93 -7.21
C SER A 158 0.38 0.09 -6.12
N GLN A 159 -0.87 -0.36 -6.33
CA GLN A 159 -1.52 -1.32 -5.46
C GLN A 159 -1.10 -2.74 -5.84
N GLY A 160 -0.69 -3.51 -4.84
CA GLY A 160 -0.33 -4.92 -5.01
C GLY A 160 -1.55 -5.83 -5.15
N SER A 161 -1.27 -7.13 -5.25
CA SER A 161 -2.30 -8.18 -5.27
C SER A 161 -3.02 -8.24 -3.93
N ILE A 162 -4.35 -8.46 -3.98
CA ILE A 162 -5.22 -8.71 -2.82
C ILE A 162 -5.91 -10.07 -2.93
N VAL A 163 -5.33 -10.99 -3.71
CA VAL A 163 -5.84 -12.36 -3.85
C VAL A 163 -5.77 -13.07 -2.50
N ASN A 164 -6.80 -13.82 -2.16
CA ASN A 164 -6.98 -14.49 -0.86
C ASN A 164 -6.99 -13.53 0.36
N SER A 165 -7.40 -12.29 0.14
CA SER A 165 -7.58 -11.30 1.20
C SER A 165 -9.05 -11.00 1.40
N GLU A 166 -9.42 -10.66 2.62
CA GLU A 166 -10.78 -10.23 2.96
C GLU A 166 -10.80 -8.71 3.19
N VAL A 167 -11.93 -8.09 2.85
CA VAL A 167 -12.20 -6.71 3.19
C VAL A 167 -12.89 -6.68 4.55
N TRP A 168 -12.31 -5.95 5.50
CA TRP A 168 -12.92 -5.69 6.80
C TRP A 168 -13.19 -4.20 6.94
N TYR A 169 -14.44 -3.86 7.22
CA TYR A 169 -14.79 -2.49 7.54
C TYR A 169 -14.51 -2.21 9.02
N VAL A 170 -13.69 -1.20 9.26
CA VAL A 170 -13.42 -0.68 10.61
C VAL A 170 -13.99 0.74 10.66
N GLY A 171 -15.16 0.88 11.25
CA GLY A 171 -15.84 2.16 11.46
C GLY A 171 -15.30 2.91 12.68
N ALA A 172 -15.98 4.00 13.01
CA ALA A 172 -15.72 4.72 14.25
C ALA A 172 -15.96 3.80 15.47
N PRO A 173 -15.19 3.95 16.56
CA PRO A 173 -15.40 3.19 17.77
C PRO A 173 -16.83 3.37 18.27
N VAL A 174 -17.51 2.26 18.58
CA VAL A 174 -18.88 2.29 19.12
C VAL A 174 -18.95 2.72 20.59
N SER A 175 -17.82 2.76 21.28
CA SER A 175 -17.70 3.28 22.64
C SER A 175 -17.24 4.72 22.61
N ASN A 176 -17.90 5.58 23.40
CA ASN A 176 -17.50 6.99 23.61
C ASN A 176 -16.14 7.07 24.34
N TYR A 177 -15.08 6.63 23.69
CA TYR A 177 -13.75 7.02 24.12
C TYR A 177 -13.56 8.50 23.73
N ALA A 178 -13.92 9.39 24.65
CA ALA A 178 -13.37 10.75 24.59
C ALA A 178 -11.86 10.59 24.74
N LEU A 179 -11.11 10.96 23.71
CA LEU A 179 -9.68 11.23 23.85
C LEU A 179 -9.57 12.45 24.76
N ASN A 180 -9.48 12.21 26.06
CA ASN A 180 -9.04 13.19 27.01
C ASN A 180 -7.54 13.35 26.77
N GLY A 181 -7.17 14.28 25.89
CA GLY A 181 -5.83 14.80 25.73
C GLY A 181 -5.75 16.20 26.28
#